data_fdf9d3ef40e0e97717fe483e2c0d7440
#
_entry.id   fdf9d3ef40e0e97717fe483e2c0d7440
#
_cell.length_a   1.000
_cell.length_b   1.000
_cell.length_c   1.000
_cell.angle_alpha   90.00
_cell.angle_beta   90.00
_cell.angle_gamma   90.00
#
_symmetry.space_group_name_H-M   'P 1'
#
loop_
_entity.id
_entity.type
_entity.pdbx_description
1 polymer ?
#
loop_
_entity_poly.entity_id
_entity_poly.type
_entity_poly.pdbx_seq_one_letter_code
_entity_poly.pdbx_strand_id
1 'polypeptide(L)'
;LSVPLCVLSTGLTLNTWVGYFPNLDTAWEQVNSAPLPNQTRPETVVAMQKARQIPSKGSVVAVQTGSAASGFKHRDEYVYLPPAWFASNPPPPLPMVMMIGGEFNTPADWLRAGNAIKTVDDFAAAHHGNAPVLVFVDPGGSFNNDTECVNGPRGNSADHLIKDVLPFMATNYGVSTDRRHRGIVGWSMGGTCAVDLAVMHPDLFSAFQDIAGDIAPNAGDRPQTVQR
;
A
#
# COMPACT_ATOMS: atom_id res chain seq x y z
N LEU A 1 10.06 31.45 22.87
CA LEU A 1 8.64 31.01 22.77
C LEU A 1 8.02 31.24 21.39
N SER A 2 8.44 32.28 20.63
CA SER A 2 7.84 32.62 19.32
C SER A 2 8.15 31.58 18.22
N VAL A 3 9.38 31.08 18.13
CA VAL A 3 9.78 30.14 17.06
C VAL A 3 9.01 28.81 17.12
N PRO A 4 8.90 28.10 18.25
CA PRO A 4 8.08 26.88 18.33
C PRO A 4 6.62 27.12 18.00
N LEU A 5 6.05 28.25 18.42
CA LEU A 5 4.66 28.60 18.12
C LEU A 5 4.45 28.89 16.63
N CYS A 6 5.42 29.56 15.96
CA CYS A 6 5.36 29.77 14.52
C CYS A 6 5.43 28.45 13.76
N VAL A 7 6.34 27.56 14.13
CA VAL A 7 6.45 26.22 13.50
C VAL A 7 5.16 25.42 13.68
N LEU A 8 4.60 25.40 14.88
CA LEU A 8 3.34 24.71 15.15
C LEU A 8 2.17 25.32 14.34
N SER A 9 2.06 26.65 14.33
CA SER A 9 1.03 27.36 13.58
C SER A 9 1.14 27.07 12.08
N THR A 10 2.36 27.09 11.53
CA THR A 10 2.59 26.76 10.13
C THR A 10 2.20 25.31 9.83
N GLY A 11 2.61 24.36 10.69
CA GLY A 11 2.24 22.96 10.54
C GLY A 11 0.73 22.72 10.57
N LEU A 12 0.03 23.36 11.50
CA LEU A 12 -1.44 23.29 11.58
C LEU A 12 -2.12 23.91 10.35
N THR A 13 -1.63 25.05 9.87
CA THR A 13 -2.16 25.71 8.66
C THR A 13 -1.96 24.83 7.43
N LEU A 14 -0.77 24.24 7.26
CA LEU A 14 -0.49 23.32 6.17
C LEU A 14 -1.38 22.07 6.27
N ASN A 15 -1.52 21.49 7.46
CA ASN A 15 -2.41 20.36 7.64
C ASN A 15 -3.88 20.69 7.34
N THR A 16 -4.35 21.87 7.69
CA THR A 16 -5.70 22.33 7.36
C THR A 16 -5.92 22.41 5.86
N TRP A 17 -4.89 22.79 5.12
CA TRP A 17 -4.94 22.87 3.66
C TRP A 17 -4.83 21.50 2.99
N VAL A 18 -3.92 20.62 3.46
CA VAL A 18 -3.69 19.28 2.87
C VAL A 18 -4.67 18.24 3.41
N GLY A 19 -5.12 18.39 4.67
CA GLY A 19 -6.00 17.41 5.32
C GLY A 19 -5.34 16.08 5.66
N TYR A 20 -4.01 16.04 5.78
CA TYR A 20 -3.24 14.81 5.96
C TYR A 20 -3.54 14.10 7.30
N PHE A 21 -3.58 14.88 8.39
CA PHE A 21 -3.95 14.36 9.70
C PHE A 21 -5.36 14.80 10.07
N PRO A 22 -6.34 13.87 10.17
CA PRO A 22 -7.71 14.22 10.50
C PRO A 22 -7.88 14.71 11.94
N ASN A 23 -6.95 14.35 12.83
CA ASN A 23 -6.93 14.77 14.23
C ASN A 23 -5.51 14.71 14.81
N LEU A 24 -5.36 15.24 16.04
CA LEU A 24 -4.06 15.29 16.74
C LEU A 24 -3.56 13.89 17.14
N ASP A 25 -4.44 12.95 17.45
CA ASP A 25 -4.05 11.60 17.84
C ASP A 25 -3.34 10.90 16.68
N THR A 26 -3.88 11.00 15.46
CA THR A 26 -3.26 10.45 14.26
C THR A 26 -1.87 11.06 14.00
N ALA A 27 -1.74 12.38 14.17
CA ALA A 27 -0.46 13.04 14.03
C ALA A 27 0.54 12.58 15.09
N TRP A 28 0.08 12.41 16.34
CA TRP A 28 0.90 11.94 17.45
C TRP A 28 1.35 10.49 17.28
N GLU A 29 0.48 9.60 16.82
CA GLU A 29 0.78 8.21 16.49
C GLU A 29 1.86 8.11 15.41
N GLN A 30 1.81 8.97 14.40
CA GLN A 30 2.83 9.03 13.35
C GLN A 30 4.19 9.43 13.91
N VAL A 31 4.25 10.49 14.74
CA VAL A 31 5.49 10.98 15.34
C VAL A 31 6.11 9.95 16.29
N ASN A 32 5.31 9.23 17.06
CA ASN A 32 5.77 8.24 18.03
C ASN A 32 5.95 6.84 17.47
N SER A 33 5.80 6.65 16.16
CA SER A 33 5.88 5.32 15.53
C SER A 33 5.01 4.28 16.25
N ALA A 34 3.81 4.67 16.69
CA ALA A 34 2.87 3.79 17.35
C ALA A 34 2.57 2.56 16.47
N PRO A 35 2.19 1.41 17.03
CA PRO A 35 1.78 0.25 16.25
C PRO A 35 0.69 0.61 15.23
N LEU A 36 0.72 -0.02 14.07
CA LEU A 36 -0.31 0.18 13.05
C LEU A 36 -1.64 -0.43 13.51
N PRO A 37 -2.78 0.10 13.04
CA PRO A 37 -4.08 -0.51 13.33
C PRO A 37 -4.10 -2.00 12.98
N ASN A 38 -4.59 -2.84 13.89
CA ASN A 38 -4.64 -4.31 13.75
C ASN A 38 -3.29 -4.98 13.48
N GLN A 39 -2.18 -4.34 13.81
CA GLN A 39 -0.85 -4.92 13.57
C GLN A 39 -0.64 -6.19 14.37
N THR A 40 -0.27 -7.25 13.68
CA THR A 40 -0.07 -8.60 14.21
C THR A 40 1.30 -9.11 13.77
N ARG A 41 1.94 -9.91 14.61
CA ARG A 41 3.23 -10.53 14.26
C ARG A 41 3.02 -11.63 13.23
N PRO A 42 3.93 -11.80 12.25
CA PRO A 42 3.84 -12.86 11.24
C PRO A 42 3.64 -14.27 11.83
N GLU A 43 4.34 -14.59 12.92
CA GLU A 43 4.25 -15.91 13.57
C GLU A 43 2.86 -16.15 14.17
N THR A 44 2.24 -15.10 14.72
CA THR A 44 0.88 -15.17 15.26
C THR A 44 -0.13 -15.43 14.16
N VAL A 45 -0.02 -14.74 13.03
CA VAL A 45 -0.89 -14.93 11.86
C VAL A 45 -0.78 -16.36 11.33
N VAL A 46 0.44 -16.89 11.19
CA VAL A 46 0.66 -18.26 10.75
C VAL A 46 0.05 -19.28 11.74
N ALA A 47 0.20 -19.03 13.05
CA ALA A 47 -0.39 -19.89 14.07
C ALA A 47 -1.92 -19.88 14.02
N MET A 48 -2.53 -18.71 13.92
CA MET A 48 -3.99 -18.55 13.79
C MET A 48 -4.53 -19.25 12.54
N GLN A 49 -3.87 -19.06 11.41
CA GLN A 49 -4.24 -19.68 10.14
C GLN A 49 -4.19 -21.23 10.21
N LYS A 50 -3.09 -21.79 10.77
CA LYS A 50 -2.97 -23.24 11.00
C LYS A 50 -4.07 -23.78 11.92
N ALA A 51 -4.42 -23.02 12.94
CA ALA A 51 -5.49 -23.37 13.89
C ALA A 51 -6.91 -23.07 13.35
N ARG A 52 -7.03 -22.44 12.17
CA ARG A 52 -8.30 -21.93 11.61
C ARG A 52 -9.03 -21.01 12.60
N GLN A 53 -8.27 -20.23 13.33
CA GLN A 53 -8.79 -19.26 14.29
C GLN A 53 -9.13 -17.98 13.55
N ILE A 54 -10.41 -17.80 13.25
CA ILE A 54 -10.91 -16.64 12.51
C ILE A 54 -11.03 -15.43 13.46
N PRO A 55 -10.27 -14.35 13.25
CA PRO A 55 -10.41 -13.13 14.04
C PRO A 55 -11.68 -12.37 13.66
N SER A 56 -12.15 -11.50 14.57
CA SER A 56 -13.32 -10.63 14.30
C SER A 56 -13.00 -9.46 13.36
N LYS A 57 -11.73 -9.11 13.21
CA LYS A 57 -11.20 -8.07 12.31
C LYS A 57 -10.02 -8.63 11.54
N GLY A 58 -9.68 -7.99 10.44
CA GLY A 58 -8.48 -8.36 9.69
C GLY A 58 -7.18 -8.08 10.47
N SER A 59 -6.09 -8.66 10.01
CA SER A 59 -4.76 -8.52 10.60
C SER A 59 -3.81 -7.81 9.64
N VAL A 60 -3.05 -6.85 10.14
CA VAL A 60 -1.98 -6.17 9.39
C VAL A 60 -0.63 -6.80 9.75
N VAL A 61 0.14 -7.15 8.75
CA VAL A 61 1.44 -7.80 8.90
C VAL A 61 2.50 -7.03 8.12
N ALA A 62 3.63 -6.72 8.77
CA ALA A 62 4.82 -6.26 8.04
C ALA A 62 5.40 -7.43 7.24
N VAL A 63 5.79 -7.17 6.00
CA VAL A 63 6.28 -8.19 5.07
C VAL A 63 7.67 -7.86 4.53
N GLN A 64 8.39 -8.90 4.14
CA GLN A 64 9.69 -8.82 3.49
C GLN A 64 9.54 -9.38 2.07
N THR A 65 9.14 -8.53 1.14
CA THR A 65 8.86 -8.94 -0.25
C THR A 65 10.14 -9.28 -1.01
N GLY A 66 11.28 -8.76 -0.56
CA GLY A 66 12.55 -8.93 -1.25
C GLY A 66 12.64 -8.09 -2.53
N SER A 67 13.78 -8.20 -3.20
CA SER A 67 14.08 -7.45 -4.42
C SER A 67 14.97 -8.27 -5.39
N ALA A 68 14.78 -9.59 -5.39
CA ALA A 68 15.65 -10.49 -6.13
C ALA A 68 15.54 -10.30 -7.65
N ALA A 69 14.36 -9.97 -8.15
CA ALA A 69 14.14 -9.75 -9.58
C ALA A 69 14.44 -8.31 -10.01
N SER A 70 14.04 -7.33 -9.17
CA SER A 70 14.14 -5.91 -9.50
C SER A 70 15.49 -5.28 -9.11
N GLY A 71 16.11 -5.76 -8.04
CA GLY A 71 17.20 -5.06 -7.36
C GLY A 71 16.74 -3.72 -6.74
N PHE A 72 15.43 -3.47 -6.65
CA PHE A 72 14.87 -2.22 -6.13
C PHE A 72 14.99 -2.16 -4.61
N LYS A 73 15.54 -1.07 -4.10
CA LYS A 73 15.63 -0.83 -2.66
C LYS A 73 14.34 -0.19 -2.17
N HIS A 74 13.49 -0.96 -1.50
CA HIS A 74 12.23 -0.50 -0.95
C HIS A 74 12.27 -0.37 0.58
N ARG A 75 11.32 0.39 1.12
CA ARG A 75 11.04 0.54 2.56
C ARG A 75 10.12 -0.59 3.03
N ASP A 76 9.68 -0.52 4.30
CA ASP A 76 8.75 -1.51 4.87
C ASP A 76 7.42 -1.53 4.12
N GLU A 77 6.95 -2.72 3.84
CA GLU A 77 5.67 -3.01 3.18
C GLU A 77 4.76 -3.80 4.11
N TYR A 78 3.45 -3.75 3.84
CA TYR A 78 2.47 -4.35 4.75
C TYR A 78 1.40 -5.09 3.95
N VAL A 79 0.81 -6.09 4.61
CA VAL A 79 -0.34 -6.84 4.06
C VAL A 79 -1.47 -6.80 5.08
N TYR A 80 -2.68 -6.51 4.61
CA TYR A 80 -3.91 -6.73 5.36
C TYR A 80 -4.53 -8.05 4.94
N LEU A 81 -4.83 -8.91 5.91
CA LEU A 81 -5.46 -10.20 5.76
C LEU A 81 -6.87 -10.16 6.36
N PRO A 82 -7.94 -10.29 5.57
CA PRO A 82 -9.31 -10.28 6.08
C PRO A 82 -9.61 -11.53 6.91
N PRO A 83 -10.67 -11.53 7.75
CA PRO A 83 -11.06 -12.70 8.53
C PRO A 83 -11.21 -13.98 7.71
N ALA A 84 -11.76 -13.89 6.49
CA ALA A 84 -11.93 -15.04 5.60
C ALA A 84 -10.61 -15.72 5.20
N TRP A 85 -9.49 -15.01 5.22
CA TRP A 85 -8.18 -15.60 4.93
C TRP A 85 -7.80 -16.70 5.93
N PHE A 86 -8.30 -16.63 7.17
CA PHE A 86 -8.04 -17.59 8.24
C PHE A 86 -8.98 -18.81 8.22
N ALA A 87 -9.95 -18.87 7.29
CA ALA A 87 -11.00 -19.89 7.29
C ALA A 87 -10.48 -21.30 6.96
N SER A 88 -9.37 -21.41 6.23
CA SER A 88 -8.80 -22.70 5.82
C SER A 88 -7.28 -22.69 5.79
N ASN A 89 -6.68 -23.87 5.75
CA ASN A 89 -5.24 -24.07 5.55
C ASN A 89 -5.03 -25.10 4.43
N PRO A 90 -4.50 -24.73 3.26
CA PRO A 90 -4.07 -23.38 2.85
C PRO A 90 -5.22 -22.36 2.84
N PRO A 91 -4.90 -21.05 2.85
CA PRO A 91 -5.93 -20.01 2.80
C PRO A 91 -6.70 -20.04 1.47
N PRO A 92 -7.96 -19.54 1.46
CA PRO A 92 -8.71 -19.45 0.22
C PRO A 92 -8.05 -18.45 -0.74
N PRO A 93 -8.12 -18.67 -2.07
CA PRO A 93 -7.51 -17.77 -3.06
C PRO A 93 -8.31 -16.48 -3.21
N LEU A 94 -8.21 -15.60 -2.21
CA LEU A 94 -8.92 -14.33 -2.17
C LEU A 94 -8.42 -13.36 -3.25
N PRO A 95 -9.27 -12.43 -3.69
CA PRO A 95 -8.85 -11.29 -4.49
C PRO A 95 -7.78 -10.47 -3.76
N MET A 96 -6.95 -9.75 -4.54
CA MET A 96 -5.92 -8.87 -4.02
C MET A 96 -6.05 -7.46 -4.61
N VAL A 97 -5.80 -6.44 -3.79
CA VAL A 97 -5.65 -5.06 -4.25
C VAL A 97 -4.28 -4.53 -3.83
N MET A 98 -3.52 -4.04 -4.80
CA MET A 98 -2.26 -3.34 -4.58
C MET A 98 -2.55 -1.87 -4.27
N MET A 99 -2.00 -1.37 -3.15
CA MET A 99 -2.22 -0.01 -2.65
C MET A 99 -0.93 0.78 -2.75
N ILE A 100 -0.91 1.79 -3.61
CA ILE A 100 0.28 2.60 -3.93
C ILE A 100 0.11 4.01 -3.36
N GLY A 101 1.03 4.43 -2.52
CA GLY A 101 1.06 5.79 -1.94
C GLY A 101 1.62 6.85 -2.89
N GLY A 102 1.52 8.11 -2.48
CA GLY A 102 2.15 9.23 -3.18
C GLY A 102 3.66 9.30 -2.94
N GLU A 103 4.33 10.20 -3.66
CA GLU A 103 5.79 10.38 -3.66
C GLU A 103 6.40 10.53 -2.26
N PHE A 104 5.78 11.34 -1.41
CA PHE A 104 6.27 11.64 -0.06
C PHE A 104 5.80 10.63 1.00
N ASN A 105 4.97 9.67 0.61
CA ASN A 105 4.34 8.74 1.51
C ASN A 105 5.16 7.46 1.72
N THR A 106 4.85 6.79 2.82
CA THR A 106 5.24 5.41 3.09
C THR A 106 4.02 4.49 2.97
N PRO A 107 4.18 3.18 2.80
CA PRO A 107 3.04 2.25 2.83
C PRO A 107 2.20 2.34 4.11
N ALA A 108 2.82 2.70 5.25
CA ALA A 108 2.13 2.89 6.53
C ALA A 108 1.12 4.04 6.53
N ASP A 109 1.24 5.01 5.63
CA ASP A 109 0.35 6.17 5.59
C ASP A 109 -1.08 5.81 5.17
N TRP A 110 -1.25 4.80 4.31
CA TRP A 110 -2.56 4.22 4.03
C TRP A 110 -3.24 3.66 5.28
N LEU A 111 -2.44 3.09 6.18
CA LEU A 111 -2.90 2.42 7.40
C LEU A 111 -3.21 3.43 8.52
N ARG A 112 -2.46 4.52 8.61
CA ARG A 112 -2.62 5.56 9.63
C ARG A 112 -3.60 6.66 9.18
N ALA A 113 -3.15 7.52 8.27
CA ALA A 113 -3.89 8.68 7.80
C ALA A 113 -4.99 8.31 6.79
N GLY A 114 -4.76 7.32 5.93
CA GLY A 114 -5.68 6.88 4.89
C GLY A 114 -6.89 6.08 5.39
N ASN A 115 -6.96 5.74 6.68
CA ASN A 115 -8.07 4.99 7.29
C ASN A 115 -8.46 3.69 6.55
N ALA A 116 -7.53 3.11 5.79
CA ALA A 116 -7.79 1.95 4.94
C ALA A 116 -8.25 0.73 5.75
N ILE A 117 -7.67 0.53 6.96
CA ILE A 117 -7.99 -0.64 7.79
C ILE A 117 -9.43 -0.59 8.30
N LYS A 118 -9.88 0.56 8.80
CA LYS A 118 -11.29 0.68 9.23
C LYS A 118 -12.24 0.44 8.06
N THR A 119 -11.93 1.01 6.91
CA THR A 119 -12.77 0.90 5.71
C THR A 119 -12.89 -0.56 5.25
N VAL A 120 -11.77 -1.29 5.18
CA VAL A 120 -11.81 -2.69 4.74
C VAL A 120 -12.37 -3.63 5.80
N ASP A 121 -12.19 -3.34 7.10
CA ASP A 121 -12.81 -4.11 8.19
C ASP A 121 -14.34 -3.93 8.19
N ASP A 122 -14.84 -2.70 8.00
CA ASP A 122 -16.27 -2.44 7.87
C ASP A 122 -16.88 -3.17 6.66
N PHE A 123 -16.14 -3.17 5.53
CA PHE A 123 -16.53 -3.95 4.36
C PHE A 123 -16.55 -5.45 4.65
N ALA A 124 -15.50 -5.99 5.26
CA ALA A 124 -15.43 -7.40 5.62
C ALA A 124 -16.58 -7.80 6.57
N ALA A 125 -16.86 -6.99 7.57
CA ALA A 125 -17.96 -7.22 8.51
C ALA A 125 -19.32 -7.30 7.80
N ALA A 126 -19.58 -6.42 6.83
CA ALA A 126 -20.81 -6.44 6.02
C ALA A 126 -20.88 -7.65 5.06
N HIS A 127 -19.75 -8.32 4.79
CA HIS A 127 -19.65 -9.42 3.84
C HIS A 127 -19.20 -10.74 4.50
N HIS A 128 -19.62 -10.98 5.74
CA HIS A 128 -19.32 -12.23 6.47
C HIS A 128 -17.83 -12.56 6.60
N GLY A 129 -17.01 -11.53 6.78
CA GLY A 129 -15.55 -11.63 6.89
C GLY A 129 -14.81 -11.64 5.54
N ASN A 130 -15.53 -11.59 4.43
CA ASN A 130 -14.94 -11.58 3.09
C ASN A 130 -14.54 -10.16 2.68
N ALA A 131 -13.29 -10.00 2.32
CA ALA A 131 -12.72 -8.80 1.70
C ALA A 131 -11.49 -9.21 0.88
N PRO A 132 -10.99 -8.34 -0.01
CA PRO A 132 -9.72 -8.58 -0.67
C PRO A 132 -8.56 -8.53 0.36
N VAL A 133 -7.49 -9.25 0.05
CA VAL A 133 -6.19 -9.01 0.66
C VAL A 133 -5.66 -7.69 0.10
N LEU A 134 -5.22 -6.77 0.98
CA LEU A 134 -4.58 -5.54 0.54
C LEU A 134 -3.07 -5.65 0.73
N VAL A 135 -2.29 -5.26 -0.27
CA VAL A 135 -0.84 -5.13 -0.14
C VAL A 135 -0.46 -3.66 -0.32
N PHE A 136 0.19 -3.11 0.70
CA PHE A 136 0.64 -1.72 0.76
C PHE A 136 2.12 -1.70 0.41
N VAL A 137 2.42 -1.24 -0.79
CA VAL A 137 3.74 -1.33 -1.42
C VAL A 137 4.48 -0.02 -1.40
N ASP A 138 5.80 -0.08 -1.47
CA ASP A 138 6.68 1.08 -1.58
C ASP A 138 7.16 1.29 -3.02
N PRO A 139 6.56 2.20 -3.77
CA PRO A 139 6.95 2.47 -5.14
C PRO A 139 8.20 3.35 -5.26
N GLY A 140 8.52 4.12 -4.21
CA GLY A 140 9.56 5.16 -4.25
C GLY A 140 10.92 4.72 -3.69
N GLY A 141 10.95 3.79 -2.74
CA GLY A 141 12.17 3.35 -2.08
C GLY A 141 12.78 4.35 -1.10
N SER A 142 12.44 5.63 -1.23
CA SER A 142 12.91 6.72 -0.38
C SER A 142 11.93 7.89 -0.41
N PHE A 143 12.14 8.85 0.49
CA PHE A 143 11.41 10.11 0.48
C PHE A 143 11.74 10.92 -0.80
N ASN A 144 10.75 11.53 -1.41
CA ASN A 144 10.92 12.39 -2.59
C ASN A 144 11.59 11.67 -3.79
N ASN A 145 11.16 10.42 -4.05
CA ASN A 145 11.59 9.68 -5.22
C ASN A 145 10.37 9.25 -6.04
N ASP A 146 10.00 10.08 -6.97
CA ASP A 146 8.93 9.82 -7.90
C ASP A 146 9.43 8.88 -9.02
N THR A 147 9.11 7.59 -8.92
CA THR A 147 9.49 6.58 -9.90
C THR A 147 8.46 6.42 -11.02
N GLU A 148 7.27 7.01 -10.87
CA GLU A 148 6.12 6.78 -11.78
C GLU A 148 5.82 5.28 -11.97
N CYS A 149 6.30 4.44 -11.04
CA CYS A 149 6.24 2.98 -11.15
C CYS A 149 6.77 2.41 -12.47
N VAL A 150 7.80 3.05 -13.02
CA VAL A 150 8.53 2.54 -14.19
C VAL A 150 9.96 2.10 -13.79
N ASN A 151 10.63 1.38 -14.69
CA ASN A 151 12.03 1.05 -14.52
C ASN A 151 12.90 2.15 -15.12
N GLY A 152 13.89 2.62 -14.37
CA GLY A 152 14.76 3.70 -14.85
C GLY A 152 15.82 4.14 -13.85
N PRO A 153 16.40 5.32 -14.04
CA PRO A 153 17.46 5.84 -13.17
C PRO A 153 17.05 6.02 -11.70
N ARG A 154 15.74 6.09 -11.41
CA ARG A 154 15.19 6.20 -10.07
C ARG A 154 14.96 4.86 -9.38
N GLY A 155 15.25 3.76 -10.08
CA GLY A 155 15.10 2.38 -9.63
C GLY A 155 14.14 1.58 -10.51
N ASN A 156 14.14 0.26 -10.33
CA ASN A 156 13.27 -0.64 -11.09
C ASN A 156 11.96 -0.90 -10.34
N SER A 157 11.19 0.16 -10.13
CA SER A 157 9.94 0.11 -9.36
C SER A 157 8.89 -0.79 -10.02
N ALA A 158 8.72 -0.72 -11.35
CA ALA A 158 7.80 -1.61 -12.06
C ALA A 158 8.15 -3.09 -11.84
N ASP A 159 9.42 -3.44 -11.97
CA ASP A 159 9.88 -4.82 -11.76
C ASP A 159 9.67 -5.27 -10.32
N HIS A 160 9.89 -4.38 -9.33
CA HIS A 160 9.59 -4.68 -7.94
C HIS A 160 8.11 -5.03 -7.75
N LEU A 161 7.21 -4.18 -8.20
CA LEU A 161 5.77 -4.38 -8.03
C LEU A 161 5.26 -5.63 -8.75
N ILE A 162 5.78 -5.91 -9.94
CA ILE A 162 5.29 -7.00 -10.80
C ILE A 162 6.05 -8.30 -10.57
N LYS A 163 7.39 -8.27 -10.45
CA LYS A 163 8.22 -9.48 -10.42
C LYS A 163 8.64 -9.91 -9.02
N ASP A 164 8.60 -9.01 -8.03
CA ASP A 164 8.85 -9.37 -6.62
C ASP A 164 7.55 -9.47 -5.83
N VAL A 165 6.73 -8.40 -5.78
CA VAL A 165 5.53 -8.32 -4.93
C VAL A 165 4.44 -9.31 -5.38
N LEU A 166 4.02 -9.32 -6.65
CA LEU A 166 2.93 -10.19 -7.09
C LEU A 166 3.23 -11.69 -6.87
N PRO A 167 4.42 -12.24 -7.24
CA PRO A 167 4.76 -13.62 -6.93
C PRO A 167 4.86 -13.90 -5.44
N PHE A 168 5.40 -12.95 -4.66
CA PHE A 168 5.47 -13.06 -3.21
C PHE A 168 4.08 -13.22 -2.58
N MET A 169 3.11 -12.41 -3.00
CA MET A 169 1.73 -12.47 -2.50
C MET A 169 1.06 -13.79 -2.85
N ALA A 170 1.24 -14.28 -4.08
CA ALA A 170 0.70 -15.58 -4.50
C ALA A 170 1.30 -16.74 -3.70
N THR A 171 2.62 -16.73 -3.50
CA THR A 171 3.34 -17.82 -2.84
C THR A 171 3.12 -17.86 -1.33
N ASN A 172 3.18 -16.69 -0.66
CA ASN A 172 3.19 -16.63 0.80
C ASN A 172 1.80 -16.41 1.41
N TYR A 173 0.89 -15.79 0.66
CA TYR A 173 -0.46 -15.45 1.15
C TYR A 173 -1.58 -16.16 0.37
N GLY A 174 -1.23 -16.94 -0.67
CA GLY A 174 -2.19 -17.74 -1.42
C GLY A 174 -3.26 -16.92 -2.15
N VAL A 175 -2.98 -15.64 -2.46
CA VAL A 175 -3.92 -14.80 -3.20
C VAL A 175 -4.16 -15.34 -4.61
N SER A 176 -5.32 -15.04 -5.19
CA SER A 176 -5.66 -15.48 -6.54
C SER A 176 -4.64 -14.96 -7.57
N THR A 177 -4.22 -15.85 -8.46
CA THR A 177 -3.37 -15.49 -9.60
C THR A 177 -4.17 -15.08 -10.84
N ASP A 178 -5.49 -15.22 -10.80
CA ASP A 178 -6.37 -14.79 -11.89
C ASP A 178 -6.44 -13.25 -11.91
N ARG A 179 -6.15 -12.64 -13.07
CA ARG A 179 -6.22 -11.19 -13.24
C ARG A 179 -7.56 -10.57 -12.83
N ARG A 180 -8.66 -11.30 -13.02
CA ARG A 180 -10.02 -10.86 -12.64
C ARG A 180 -10.17 -10.58 -11.15
N HIS A 181 -9.28 -11.12 -10.34
CA HIS A 181 -9.23 -10.95 -8.89
C HIS A 181 -8.10 -10.03 -8.44
N ARG A 182 -7.50 -9.25 -9.36
CA ARG A 182 -6.44 -8.30 -9.03
C ARG A 182 -6.86 -6.89 -9.39
N GLY A 183 -6.79 -6.02 -8.39
CA GLY A 183 -6.97 -4.58 -8.53
C GLY A 183 -5.73 -3.82 -8.12
N ILE A 184 -5.66 -2.56 -8.52
CA ILE A 184 -4.63 -1.62 -8.15
C ILE A 184 -5.27 -0.27 -7.83
N VAL A 185 -4.86 0.33 -6.72
CA VAL A 185 -5.36 1.64 -6.27
C VAL A 185 -4.16 2.49 -5.92
N GLY A 186 -4.16 3.71 -6.38
CA GLY A 186 -3.08 4.62 -6.06
C GLY A 186 -3.56 6.04 -5.77
N TRP A 187 -2.76 6.76 -5.00
CA TRP A 187 -2.99 8.15 -4.64
C TRP A 187 -1.81 9.02 -5.05
N SER A 188 -2.07 10.20 -5.66
CA SER A 188 -1.06 11.12 -6.19
C SER A 188 -0.16 10.40 -7.20
N MET A 189 1.16 10.41 -7.07
CA MET A 189 2.08 9.58 -7.86
C MET A 189 1.58 8.13 -7.99
N GLY A 190 1.08 7.54 -6.90
CA GLY A 190 0.50 6.20 -6.91
C GLY A 190 -0.74 6.08 -7.79
N GLY A 191 -1.51 7.15 -7.97
CA GLY A 191 -2.64 7.22 -8.90
C GLY A 191 -2.17 7.09 -10.35
N THR A 192 -1.16 7.88 -10.74
CA THR A 192 -0.47 7.74 -12.03
C THR A 192 0.07 6.33 -12.23
N CYS A 193 0.75 5.78 -11.20
CA CYS A 193 1.22 4.38 -11.20
C CYS A 193 0.10 3.37 -11.48
N ALA A 194 -1.07 3.56 -10.87
CA ALA A 194 -2.19 2.63 -11.04
C ALA A 194 -2.70 2.60 -12.48
N VAL A 195 -2.76 3.77 -13.12
CA VAL A 195 -3.10 3.89 -14.54
C VAL A 195 -2.04 3.24 -15.42
N ASP A 196 -0.78 3.63 -15.23
CA ASP A 196 0.34 3.16 -16.05
C ASP A 196 0.48 1.64 -15.98
N LEU A 197 0.49 1.06 -14.78
CA LEU A 197 0.61 -0.38 -14.61
C LEU A 197 -0.59 -1.15 -15.17
N ALA A 198 -1.81 -0.62 -15.01
CA ALA A 198 -3.00 -1.26 -15.56
C ALA A 198 -3.03 -1.24 -17.10
N VAL A 199 -2.53 -0.17 -17.71
CA VAL A 199 -2.47 -0.02 -19.16
C VAL A 199 -1.32 -0.82 -19.76
N MET A 200 -0.14 -0.78 -19.14
CA MET A 200 1.04 -1.52 -19.64
C MET A 200 0.93 -3.03 -19.39
N HIS A 201 0.19 -3.45 -18.35
CA HIS A 201 0.04 -4.85 -17.93
C HIS A 201 -1.44 -5.26 -17.80
N PRO A 202 -2.22 -5.18 -18.89
CA PRO A 202 -3.65 -5.53 -18.86
C PRO A 202 -3.91 -7.01 -18.60
N ASP A 203 -2.87 -7.84 -18.69
CA ASP A 203 -2.88 -9.26 -18.31
C ASP A 203 -2.75 -9.49 -16.80
N LEU A 204 -2.32 -8.50 -16.03
CA LEU A 204 -2.10 -8.62 -14.59
C LEU A 204 -3.22 -8.02 -13.75
N PHE A 205 -3.82 -6.93 -14.19
CA PHE A 205 -4.86 -6.21 -13.44
C PHE A 205 -6.16 -6.13 -14.23
N SER A 206 -7.30 -6.27 -13.55
CA SER A 206 -8.64 -6.14 -14.15
C SER A 206 -9.33 -4.84 -13.79
N ALA A 207 -8.90 -4.18 -12.75
CA ALA A 207 -9.46 -2.93 -12.25
C ALA A 207 -8.36 -2.04 -11.69
N PHE A 208 -8.54 -0.75 -11.86
CA PHE A 208 -7.68 0.25 -11.22
C PHE A 208 -8.51 1.41 -10.69
N GLN A 209 -7.95 2.12 -9.73
CA GLN A 209 -8.49 3.39 -9.27
C GLN A 209 -7.34 4.38 -9.13
N ASP A 210 -7.47 5.49 -9.81
CA ASP A 210 -6.64 6.66 -9.69
C ASP A 210 -7.30 7.65 -8.72
N ILE A 211 -6.58 8.07 -7.70
CA ILE A 211 -7.00 9.09 -6.74
C ILE A 211 -6.00 10.24 -6.83
N ALA A 212 -6.42 11.32 -7.51
CA ALA A 212 -5.62 12.53 -7.67
C ALA A 212 -4.21 12.29 -8.26
N GLY A 213 -4.10 11.36 -9.22
CA GLY A 213 -2.91 11.18 -10.03
C GLY A 213 -2.70 12.31 -11.02
N ASP A 214 -1.50 12.37 -11.57
CA ASP A 214 -1.17 13.37 -12.58
C ASP A 214 -1.77 12.99 -13.94
N ILE A 215 -2.12 14.00 -14.72
CA ILE A 215 -2.68 13.81 -16.07
C ILE A 215 -1.65 13.20 -17.04
N ALA A 216 -0.39 13.28 -16.70
CA ALA A 216 0.74 12.70 -17.44
C ALA A 216 1.92 12.55 -16.49
N PRO A 217 2.88 11.66 -16.78
CA PRO A 217 4.12 11.56 -16.02
C PRO A 217 4.80 12.92 -15.88
N ASN A 218 5.10 13.33 -14.64
CA ASN A 218 5.66 14.64 -14.34
C ASN A 218 7.07 14.58 -13.73
N ALA A 219 7.72 13.44 -13.84
CA ALA A 219 9.02 13.22 -13.27
C ALA A 219 10.12 14.06 -13.94
N GLY A 220 10.32 15.26 -13.45
CA GLY A 220 11.28 16.22 -13.96
C GLY A 220 10.73 17.12 -15.05
N ASP A 221 11.61 17.76 -15.82
CA ASP A 221 11.22 18.56 -16.97
C ASP A 221 10.81 17.68 -18.18
N ARG A 222 10.23 18.32 -19.19
CA ARG A 222 9.75 17.62 -20.38
C ARG A 222 10.81 16.72 -21.08
N PRO A 223 12.09 17.12 -21.22
CA PRO A 223 13.13 16.24 -21.72
C PRO A 223 13.35 15.00 -20.86
N GLN A 224 13.31 15.13 -19.54
CA GLN A 224 13.47 14.00 -18.62
C GLN A 224 12.30 13.04 -18.68
N THR A 225 11.09 13.53 -18.85
CA THR A 225 9.88 12.71 -19.02
C THR A 225 9.92 11.90 -20.34
N VAL A 226 10.43 12.48 -21.41
CA VAL A 226 10.50 11.82 -22.74
C VAL A 226 11.63 10.78 -22.83
N GLN A 227 12.66 10.86 -21.97
CA GLN A 227 13.77 9.91 -21.92
C GLN A 227 13.50 8.65 -21.09
N ARG A 228 12.30 8.50 -20.56
CA ARG A 228 11.82 7.32 -19.83
C ARG A 228 10.98 6.40 -20.73
#